data_6035a5660dfc4e99489c8f123204b62c
#
_entry.id   6035a5660dfc4e99489c8f123204b62c
#
_cell.length_a   1.000
_cell.length_b   1.000
_cell.length_c   1.000
_cell.angle_alpha   90.00
_cell.angle_beta   90.00
_cell.angle_gamma   90.00
#
_symmetry.space_group_name_H-M   'P 1'
#
loop_
_entity.id
_entity.type
_entity.pdbx_description
1 polymer ?
#
loop_
_entity_poly.entity_id
_entity_poly.type
_entity_poly.pdbx_seq_one_letter_code
_entity_poly.pdbx_strand_id
1 'polypeptide(L)'
;MNVSNKITGIIPTFNEEEHIEAAIDSLNFADEIIVLDSFSSDTTVERAESKGVKILKRKFDNFSSQKNFALENASHSWIFLLDADERVSIELQK
;
A
#
# COMPACT_ATOMS: atom_id res chain seq x y z
N MET A 1 10.62 -28.08 0.74
CA MET A 1 9.94 -27.03 1.48
C MET A 1 9.78 -25.78 0.61
N ASN A 2 8.66 -25.19 0.67
CA ASN A 2 8.40 -24.01 -0.14
C ASN A 2 8.69 -22.75 0.63
N VAL A 3 9.52 -21.90 0.05
CA VAL A 3 9.72 -20.55 0.56
C VAL A 3 8.70 -19.67 -0.14
N SER A 4 7.93 -18.95 0.63
CA SER A 4 6.96 -18.05 0.05
C SER A 4 7.69 -16.87 -0.59
N ASN A 5 7.40 -16.65 -1.87
CA ASN A 5 7.90 -15.48 -2.60
C ASN A 5 6.82 -14.42 -2.73
N LYS A 6 5.77 -14.54 -1.92
CA LYS A 6 4.66 -13.61 -1.99
C LYS A 6 5.03 -12.27 -1.39
N ILE A 7 4.45 -11.24 -1.97
CA ILE A 7 4.78 -9.85 -1.66
C ILE A 7 3.54 -9.12 -1.19
N THR A 8 3.67 -8.37 -0.11
CA THR A 8 2.67 -7.40 0.31
C THR A 8 3.15 -6.01 -0.10
N GLY A 9 2.36 -5.32 -0.89
CA GLY A 9 2.59 -3.93 -1.22
C GLY A 9 1.86 -3.04 -0.22
N ILE A 10 2.53 -2.03 0.31
CA ILE A 10 1.94 -1.11 1.27
C ILE A 10 2.03 0.30 0.73
N ILE A 11 0.89 0.99 0.69
CA ILE A 11 0.80 2.36 0.19
C ILE A 11 0.30 3.26 1.30
N PRO A 12 1.21 3.96 2.00
CA PRO A 12 0.79 4.98 2.96
C PRO A 12 0.15 6.14 2.21
N THR A 13 -0.98 6.63 2.68
CA THR A 13 -1.71 7.69 1.98
C THR A 13 -2.28 8.73 2.93
N PHE A 14 -2.32 9.96 2.44
CA PHE A 14 -3.11 11.04 3.03
C PHE A 14 -3.49 12.00 1.90
N ASN A 15 -4.79 12.05 1.57
CA ASN A 15 -5.32 12.91 0.51
C ASN A 15 -4.58 12.71 -0.82
N GLU A 16 -4.60 11.47 -1.30
CA GLU A 16 -3.93 11.08 -2.55
C GLU A 16 -4.93 10.61 -3.60
N GLU A 17 -6.12 11.23 -3.66
CA GLU A 17 -7.17 10.76 -4.58
C GLU A 17 -6.74 10.79 -6.04
N GLU A 18 -5.82 11.69 -6.42
CA GLU A 18 -5.35 11.77 -7.79
C GLU A 18 -4.40 10.64 -8.16
N HIS A 19 -3.75 10.03 -7.18
CA HIS A 19 -2.68 9.08 -7.42
C HIS A 19 -2.98 7.66 -6.97
N ILE A 20 -3.95 7.48 -6.08
CA ILE A 20 -4.11 6.20 -5.38
C ILE A 20 -4.43 5.04 -6.33
N GLU A 21 -5.31 5.25 -7.30
CA GLU A 21 -5.68 4.16 -8.21
C GLU A 21 -4.50 3.73 -9.07
N ALA A 22 -3.76 4.70 -9.61
CA ALA A 22 -2.59 4.39 -10.43
C ALA A 22 -1.47 3.77 -9.59
N ALA A 23 -1.33 4.18 -8.32
CA ALA A 23 -0.35 3.57 -7.43
C ALA A 23 -0.69 2.10 -7.18
N ILE A 24 -1.96 1.80 -6.92
CA ILE A 24 -2.41 0.41 -6.74
C ILE A 24 -2.13 -0.40 -8.01
N ASP A 25 -2.47 0.15 -9.17
CA ASP A 25 -2.25 -0.56 -10.43
C ASP A 25 -0.78 -0.82 -10.69
N SER A 26 0.12 0.06 -10.24
CA SER A 26 1.55 -0.15 -10.42
C SER A 26 2.11 -1.29 -9.56
N LEU A 27 1.36 -1.73 -8.56
CA LEU A 27 1.75 -2.86 -7.70
C LEU A 27 1.09 -4.15 -8.16
N ASN A 28 0.85 -4.31 -9.45
CA ASN A 28 0.14 -5.48 -9.97
C ASN A 28 0.90 -6.80 -9.75
N PHE A 29 2.17 -6.74 -9.42
CA PHE A 29 2.96 -7.93 -9.10
C PHE A 29 2.79 -8.39 -7.65
N ALA A 30 2.20 -7.57 -6.79
CA ALA A 30 2.03 -7.90 -5.38
C ALA A 30 0.86 -8.86 -5.18
N ASP A 31 1.02 -9.76 -4.23
CA ASP A 31 -0.02 -10.74 -3.89
C ASP A 31 -1.06 -10.15 -2.95
N GLU A 32 -0.65 -9.15 -2.18
CA GLU A 32 -1.54 -8.43 -1.29
C GLU A 32 -1.19 -6.96 -1.36
N ILE A 33 -2.21 -6.10 -1.39
CA ILE A 33 -1.99 -4.65 -1.35
C ILE A 33 -2.75 -4.09 -0.16
N ILE A 34 -2.05 -3.33 0.66
CA ILE A 34 -2.63 -2.63 1.81
C ILE A 34 -2.47 -1.14 1.59
N VAL A 35 -3.58 -0.42 1.61
CA VAL A 35 -3.57 1.04 1.63
C VAL A 35 -3.68 1.45 3.09
N LEU A 36 -2.63 2.10 3.60
CA LEU A 36 -2.59 2.56 4.98
C LEU A 36 -2.91 4.04 4.99
N ASP A 37 -4.17 4.35 5.28
CA ASP A 37 -4.69 5.70 5.16
C ASP A 37 -4.66 6.46 6.49
N SER A 38 -4.15 7.69 6.46
CA SER A 38 -4.05 8.55 7.64
C SER A 38 -5.25 9.48 7.73
N PHE A 39 -6.46 8.91 7.56
CA PHE A 39 -7.73 9.62 7.65
C PHE A 39 -7.86 10.73 6.61
N SER A 40 -7.72 10.34 5.35
CA SER A 40 -7.93 11.24 4.21
C SER A 40 -9.33 11.86 4.26
N SER A 41 -9.41 13.13 3.94
CA SER A 41 -10.68 13.86 3.87
C SER A 41 -11.24 13.91 2.44
N ASP A 42 -10.49 13.46 1.46
CA ASP A 42 -10.93 13.42 0.07
C ASP A 42 -11.46 12.03 -0.29
N THR A 43 -11.51 11.67 -1.57
CA THR A 43 -12.04 10.39 -2.04
C THR A 43 -10.98 9.28 -2.11
N THR A 44 -9.83 9.44 -1.47
CA THR A 44 -8.75 8.45 -1.51
C THR A 44 -9.24 7.06 -1.11
N VAL A 45 -9.92 6.94 0.03
CA VAL A 45 -10.35 5.63 0.55
C VAL A 45 -11.38 5.00 -0.38
N GLU A 46 -12.36 5.76 -0.83
CA GLU A 46 -13.39 5.23 -1.74
C GLU A 46 -12.79 4.72 -3.04
N ARG A 47 -11.84 5.45 -3.59
CA ARG A 47 -11.15 5.03 -4.82
C ARG A 47 -10.33 3.78 -4.60
N ALA A 48 -9.63 3.68 -3.46
CA ALA A 48 -8.86 2.48 -3.12
C ALA A 48 -9.78 1.28 -2.91
N GLU A 49 -10.91 1.47 -2.22
CA GLU A 49 -11.87 0.39 -1.99
C GLU A 49 -12.42 -0.16 -3.29
N SER A 50 -12.61 0.69 -4.29
CA SER A 50 -13.12 0.24 -5.58
C SER A 50 -12.14 -0.69 -6.30
N LYS A 51 -10.87 -0.69 -5.90
CA LYS A 51 -9.86 -1.58 -6.45
C LYS A 51 -9.79 -2.93 -5.73
N GLY A 52 -10.58 -3.11 -4.68
CA GLY A 52 -10.62 -4.37 -3.94
C GLY A 52 -9.43 -4.62 -3.03
N VAL A 53 -8.66 -3.60 -2.68
CA VAL A 53 -7.50 -3.76 -1.82
C VAL A 53 -7.89 -3.61 -0.35
N LYS A 54 -7.00 -4.07 0.54
CA LYS A 54 -7.20 -3.95 1.97
C LYS A 54 -6.92 -2.52 2.41
N ILE A 55 -7.84 -1.96 3.20
CA ILE A 55 -7.69 -0.60 3.72
C ILE A 55 -7.51 -0.66 5.22
N LEU A 56 -6.46 0.00 5.72
CA LEU A 56 -6.26 0.20 7.14
C LEU A 56 -6.18 1.69 7.39
N LYS A 57 -6.78 2.15 8.47
CA LYS A 57 -6.76 3.56 8.84
C LYS A 57 -6.01 3.73 10.13
N ARG A 58 -5.08 4.67 10.16
CA ARG A 58 -4.31 4.97 11.35
C ARG A 58 -3.85 6.41 11.31
N LYS A 59 -4.09 7.12 12.39
CA LYS A 59 -3.61 8.50 12.49
C LYS A 59 -2.08 8.51 12.41
N PHE A 60 -1.55 9.37 11.55
CA PHE A 60 -0.11 9.46 11.40
C PHE A 60 0.53 10.07 12.65
N ASP A 61 1.55 9.43 13.18
CA ASP A 61 2.36 9.96 14.29
C ASP A 61 3.83 10.11 13.86
N ASN A 62 4.42 9.05 13.34
CA ASN A 62 5.78 9.11 12.77
C ASN A 62 5.94 7.93 11.82
N PHE A 63 6.97 8.00 10.98
CA PHE A 63 7.19 6.98 9.96
C PHE A 63 7.47 5.60 10.54
N SER A 64 8.23 5.53 11.62
CA SER A 64 8.59 4.24 12.20
C SER A 64 7.37 3.52 12.74
N SER A 65 6.51 4.20 13.47
CA SER A 65 5.29 3.60 14.02
C SER A 65 4.31 3.22 12.91
N GLN A 66 4.19 4.07 11.90
CA GLN A 66 3.31 3.82 10.77
C GLN A 66 3.77 2.57 9.99
N LYS A 67 5.06 2.49 9.73
CA LYS A 67 5.65 1.35 9.04
C LYS A 67 5.47 0.06 9.85
N ASN A 68 5.72 0.12 11.15
CA ASN A 68 5.57 -1.06 12.00
C ASN A 68 4.12 -1.54 12.04
N PHE A 69 3.19 -0.62 12.10
CA PHE A 69 1.77 -0.98 12.07
C PHE A 69 1.44 -1.72 10.77
N ALA A 70 1.91 -1.20 9.64
CA ALA A 70 1.68 -1.84 8.35
C ALA A 70 2.30 -3.23 8.30
N LEU A 71 3.53 -3.37 8.80
CA LEU A 71 4.23 -4.66 8.82
C LEU A 71 3.51 -5.69 9.66
N GLU A 72 2.95 -5.28 10.80
CA GLU A 72 2.19 -6.18 11.67
C GLU A 72 0.94 -6.71 11.01
N ASN A 73 0.38 -5.96 10.07
CA ASN A 73 -0.85 -6.35 9.38
C ASN A 73 -0.61 -6.99 8.02
N ALA A 74 0.64 -7.10 7.58
CA ALA A 74 0.96 -7.73 6.32
C ALA A 74 0.92 -9.24 6.44
N SER A 75 0.38 -9.91 5.42
CA SER A 75 0.26 -11.37 5.42
C SER A 75 1.51 -12.08 4.90
N HIS A 76 2.40 -11.34 4.24
CA HIS A 76 3.56 -11.94 3.56
C HIS A 76 4.86 -11.36 4.07
N SER A 77 5.94 -12.15 3.93
CA SER A 77 7.25 -11.78 4.45
C SER A 77 7.95 -10.71 3.62
N TRP A 78 7.67 -10.66 2.33
CA TRP A 78 8.27 -9.66 1.45
C TRP A 78 7.38 -8.44 1.42
N ILE A 79 7.97 -7.27 1.70
CA ILE A 79 7.21 -6.02 1.82
C ILE A 79 7.76 -5.02 0.82
N PHE A 80 6.88 -4.40 0.08
CA PHE A 80 7.22 -3.33 -0.84
C PHE A 80 6.46 -2.07 -0.42
N LEU A 81 7.18 -1.02 -0.07
CA LEU A 81 6.57 0.26 0.31
C LEU A 81 6.60 1.20 -0.88
N LEU A 82 5.46 1.82 -1.17
CA LEU A 82 5.32 2.74 -2.29
C LEU A 82 4.49 3.94 -1.86
N ASP A 83 5.06 5.14 -1.94
CA ASP A 83 4.26 6.35 -1.73
C ASP A 83 3.26 6.51 -2.87
N ALA A 84 2.07 7.04 -2.57
CA ALA A 84 0.98 7.07 -3.54
C ALA A 84 1.31 7.88 -4.79
N ASP A 85 2.18 8.88 -4.67
CA ASP A 85 2.59 9.70 -5.82
C ASP A 85 3.74 9.09 -6.62
N GLU A 86 4.23 7.91 -6.21
CA GLU A 86 5.28 7.18 -6.91
C GLU A 86 4.72 6.08 -7.77
N ARG A 87 5.55 5.57 -8.67
CA ARG A 87 5.20 4.42 -9.51
C ARG A 87 6.38 3.47 -9.56
N VAL A 88 6.07 2.18 -9.57
CA VAL A 88 7.11 1.16 -9.69
C VAL A 88 7.60 1.14 -11.12
N SER A 89 8.92 1.24 -11.29
CA SER A 89 9.51 1.15 -12.62
C SER A 89 9.52 -0.31 -13.09
N ILE A 90 9.68 -0.49 -14.39
CA ILE A 90 9.74 -1.85 -14.97
C ILE A 90 10.90 -2.64 -14.35
N GLU A 91 12.02 -2.00 -14.10
CA GLU A 91 13.17 -2.65 -13.48
C GLU A 91 12.86 -3.20 -12.11
N LEU A 92 12.05 -2.49 -11.34
CA LEU A 92 11.68 -2.94 -10.00
C LEU A 92 10.63 -4.05 -10.01
N GLN A 93 9.86 -4.15 -11.08
CA GLN A 93 8.81 -5.16 -11.18
C GLN A 93 9.32 -6.54 -11.56
N LYS A 94 10.57 -6.63 -11.95
CA LYS A 94 11.17 -7.92 -12.28
C LYS A 94 11.44 -8.71 -11.01
#